data_6d1f0a2bee7ccf753334c00231264667
#
_entry.id   6d1f0a2bee7ccf753334c00231264667
#
_cell.length_a   1.000
_cell.length_b   1.000
_cell.length_c   1.000
_cell.angle_alpha   90.00
_cell.angle_beta   90.00
_cell.angle_gamma   90.00
#
_symmetry.space_group_name_H-M   'P 1'
#
loop_
_entity.id
_entity.type
_entity.pdbx_description
1 polymer ?
#
loop_
_entity_poly.entity_id
_entity_poly.type
_entity_poly.pdbx_seq_one_letter_code
_entity_poly.pdbx_strand_id
1 'polypeptide(L)'
;MLIFGIGGVGSWCAEGLLRSGVRNITIVDSDRVCVTNCNRQLMATSRTIGEVKVDALRERLLEINPNANITAYQKIYQAETADEFHMEEYDFIIDDIDSLKDKADLILRATALPKEITFISSMGAALRRDPFKVRKAEFWKVEGDH
;
A
#
# COMPACT_ATOMS: atom_id res chain seq x y z
N MET A 1 6.46 7.29 6.22
CA MET A 1 5.78 6.00 5.96
C MET A 1 5.70 5.76 4.47
N LEU A 2 5.95 4.54 4.00
CA LEU A 2 5.91 4.14 2.59
C LEU A 2 4.87 3.03 2.41
N ILE A 3 4.00 3.16 1.41
CA ILE A 3 2.94 2.18 1.10
C ILE A 3 3.10 1.75 -0.36
N PHE A 4 3.40 0.48 -0.57
CA PHE A 4 3.43 -0.16 -1.88
C PHE A 4 2.08 -0.82 -2.18
N GLY A 5 1.45 -0.43 -3.29
CA GLY A 5 0.11 -0.86 -3.66
C GLY A 5 -0.98 -0.07 -2.92
N ILE A 6 -1.82 0.63 -3.67
CA ILE A 6 -2.96 1.37 -3.14
C ILE A 6 -4.29 0.84 -3.68
N GLY A 7 -4.37 -0.48 -3.74
CA GLY A 7 -5.58 -1.19 -4.14
C GLY A 7 -6.68 -1.18 -3.07
N GLY A 8 -7.38 -2.31 -2.96
CA GLY A 8 -8.52 -2.45 -2.05
C GLY A 8 -8.18 -2.41 -0.56
N VAL A 9 -6.93 -2.69 -0.18
CA VAL A 9 -6.44 -2.59 1.22
C VAL A 9 -5.61 -1.34 1.40
N GLY A 10 -4.59 -1.12 0.56
CA GLY A 10 -3.64 -0.02 0.73
C GLY A 10 -4.27 1.37 0.64
N SER A 11 -5.31 1.57 -0.19
CA SER A 11 -5.99 2.86 -0.26
C SER A 11 -6.73 3.21 1.05
N TRP A 12 -7.41 2.25 1.66
CA TRP A 12 -8.07 2.42 2.95
C TRP A 12 -7.05 2.57 4.09
N CYS A 13 -5.96 1.83 4.02
CA CYS A 13 -4.85 1.96 4.97
C CYS A 13 -4.28 3.38 4.96
N ALA A 14 -3.98 3.94 3.78
CA ALA A 14 -3.45 5.30 3.64
C ALA A 14 -4.40 6.35 4.25
N GLU A 15 -5.70 6.28 3.97
CA GLU A 15 -6.67 7.21 4.56
C GLU A 15 -6.81 7.01 6.06
N GLY A 16 -6.89 5.77 6.54
CA GLY A 16 -6.98 5.46 7.97
C GLY A 16 -5.79 6.03 8.77
N LEU A 17 -4.59 5.87 8.24
CA LEU A 17 -3.36 6.41 8.84
C LEU A 17 -3.35 7.94 8.86
N LEU A 18 -3.74 8.58 7.76
CA LEU A 18 -3.84 10.03 7.68
C LEU A 18 -4.83 10.58 8.73
N ARG A 19 -6.01 9.96 8.84
CA ARG A 19 -7.04 10.33 9.83
C ARG A 19 -6.58 10.08 11.26
N SER A 20 -5.68 9.14 11.46
CA SER A 20 -5.05 8.85 12.76
C SER A 20 -3.88 9.80 13.10
N GLY A 21 -3.57 10.77 12.23
CA GLY A 21 -2.57 11.80 12.49
C GLY A 21 -1.23 11.60 11.80
N VAL A 22 -1.05 10.56 11.00
CA VAL A 22 0.17 10.39 10.19
C VAL A 22 0.17 11.44 9.07
N ARG A 23 1.23 12.24 8.98
CA ARG A 23 1.29 13.36 8.03
C ARG A 23 2.23 13.16 6.84
N ASN A 24 3.22 12.29 6.98
CA ASN A 24 4.22 12.04 5.95
C ASN A 24 3.98 10.64 5.36
N ILE A 25 3.34 10.58 4.21
CA ILE A 25 2.95 9.32 3.55
C ILE A 25 3.43 9.35 2.10
N THR A 26 4.19 8.34 1.72
CA THR A 26 4.55 8.05 0.33
C THR A 26 3.72 6.89 -0.16
N ILE A 27 3.05 7.04 -1.29
CA ILE A 27 2.22 6.02 -1.94
C ILE A 27 2.79 5.66 -3.30
N VAL A 28 2.84 4.37 -3.59
CA VAL A 28 3.42 3.81 -4.82
C VAL A 28 2.43 2.86 -5.47
N ASP A 29 2.06 3.13 -6.71
CA ASP A 29 1.22 2.27 -7.56
C ASP A 29 1.38 2.71 -9.01
N SER A 30 1.47 1.78 -9.95
CA SER A 30 1.67 2.10 -11.37
C SER A 30 0.37 2.31 -12.15
N ASP A 31 -0.76 1.88 -11.61
CA ASP A 31 -2.01 1.72 -12.33
C ASP A 31 -2.81 3.02 -12.50
N ARG A 32 -3.79 2.92 -13.40
CA ARG A 32 -4.87 3.88 -13.52
C ARG A 32 -6.15 3.31 -12.92
N VAL A 33 -7.03 4.21 -12.51
CA VAL A 33 -8.36 3.86 -11.99
C VAL A 33 -9.18 3.23 -13.11
N CYS A 34 -9.68 2.01 -12.86
CA CYS A 34 -10.58 1.29 -13.74
C CYS A 34 -11.98 1.21 -13.11
N VAL A 35 -13.01 1.07 -13.93
CA VAL A 35 -14.40 0.91 -13.46
C VAL A 35 -14.56 -0.26 -12.49
N THR A 36 -13.82 -1.35 -12.70
CA THR A 36 -13.82 -2.53 -11.83
C THR A 36 -13.19 -2.29 -10.45
N ASN A 37 -12.52 -1.16 -10.25
CA ASN A 37 -11.94 -0.79 -8.97
C ASN A 37 -12.97 -0.11 -8.04
N CYS A 38 -14.06 0.43 -8.60
CA CYS A 38 -15.06 1.22 -7.86
C CYS A 38 -15.76 0.45 -6.73
N ASN A 39 -15.73 -0.88 -6.78
CA ASN A 39 -16.35 -1.73 -5.76
C ASN A 39 -15.55 -1.82 -4.45
N ARG A 40 -14.25 -1.43 -4.42
CA ARG A 40 -13.40 -1.63 -3.25
C ARG A 40 -12.26 -0.64 -3.05
N GLN A 41 -11.83 0.07 -4.10
CA GLN A 41 -10.70 1.01 -4.00
C GLN A 41 -11.20 2.42 -3.71
N LEU A 42 -10.64 3.05 -2.70
CA LEU A 42 -11.15 4.29 -2.11
C LEU A 42 -11.17 5.48 -3.08
N MET A 43 -10.11 5.61 -3.91
CA MET A 43 -10.02 6.68 -4.89
C MET A 43 -10.87 6.44 -6.15
N ALA A 44 -11.37 5.20 -6.34
CA ALA A 44 -12.06 4.83 -7.56
C ALA A 44 -13.54 5.23 -7.48
N THR A 45 -13.91 6.23 -8.27
CA THR A 45 -15.27 6.75 -8.43
C THR A 45 -15.58 6.93 -9.91
N SER A 46 -16.83 7.19 -10.25
CA SER A 46 -17.22 7.51 -11.64
C SER A 46 -16.49 8.72 -12.22
N ARG A 47 -15.98 9.62 -11.37
CA ARG A 47 -15.26 10.83 -11.79
C ARG A 47 -13.79 10.58 -12.04
N THR A 48 -13.19 9.62 -11.30
CA THR A 48 -11.73 9.38 -11.33
C THR A 48 -11.33 8.26 -12.27
N ILE A 49 -12.29 7.60 -12.96
CA ILE A 49 -11.97 6.57 -13.96
C ILE A 49 -11.02 7.12 -15.02
N GLY A 50 -9.89 6.42 -15.25
CA GLY A 50 -8.84 6.80 -16.19
C GLY A 50 -7.72 7.65 -15.56
N GLU A 51 -7.93 8.24 -14.39
CA GLU A 51 -6.87 8.95 -13.67
C GLU A 51 -5.79 8.00 -13.14
N VAL A 52 -4.61 8.53 -12.88
CA VAL A 52 -3.53 7.80 -12.22
C VAL A 52 -3.95 7.55 -10.76
N LYS A 53 -3.89 6.30 -10.29
CA LYS A 53 -4.38 5.94 -8.94
C LYS A 53 -3.72 6.76 -7.84
N VAL A 54 -2.39 6.92 -7.89
CA VAL A 54 -1.66 7.64 -6.85
C VAL A 54 -2.02 9.13 -6.81
N ASP A 55 -2.31 9.74 -7.96
CA ASP A 55 -2.72 11.14 -8.03
C ASP A 55 -4.14 11.32 -7.47
N ALA A 56 -5.09 10.48 -7.90
CA ALA A 56 -6.46 10.50 -7.39
C ALA A 56 -6.53 10.27 -5.88
N LEU A 57 -5.73 9.34 -5.34
CA LEU A 57 -5.67 9.12 -3.90
C LEU A 57 -5.01 10.29 -3.17
N ARG A 58 -3.93 10.84 -3.71
CA ARG A 58 -3.25 12.01 -3.14
C ARG A 58 -4.19 13.20 -3.00
N GLU A 59 -4.95 13.53 -4.04
CA GLU A 59 -5.95 14.61 -3.99
C GLU A 59 -6.95 14.38 -2.87
N ARG A 60 -7.52 13.19 -2.79
CA ARG A 60 -8.45 12.82 -1.73
C ARG A 60 -7.84 12.95 -0.33
N LEU A 61 -6.60 12.52 -0.13
CA LEU A 61 -5.92 12.62 1.16
C LEU A 61 -5.66 14.08 1.54
N LEU A 62 -5.33 14.93 0.59
CA LEU A 62 -5.12 16.37 0.82
C LEU A 62 -6.43 17.12 1.08
N GLU A 63 -7.57 16.67 0.56
CA GLU A 63 -8.89 17.19 0.96
C GLU A 63 -9.19 16.92 2.44
N ILE A 64 -8.70 15.78 2.99
CA ILE A 64 -8.87 15.42 4.41
C ILE A 64 -7.91 16.22 5.29
N ASN A 65 -6.65 16.33 4.90
CA ASN A 65 -5.64 17.09 5.61
C ASN A 65 -4.73 17.87 4.64
N PRO A 66 -5.04 19.14 4.36
CA PRO A 66 -4.26 19.96 3.43
C PRO A 66 -2.79 20.20 3.87
N ASN A 67 -2.49 20.00 5.14
CA ASN A 67 -1.14 20.17 5.70
C ASN A 67 -0.33 18.86 5.72
N ALA A 68 -0.86 17.78 5.19
CA ALA A 68 -0.11 16.53 5.06
C ALA A 68 0.88 16.60 3.90
N ASN A 69 2.00 15.92 4.06
CA ASN A 69 3.00 15.72 3.01
C ASN A 69 2.76 14.36 2.36
N ILE A 70 2.06 14.36 1.22
CA ILE A 70 1.74 13.16 0.47
C ILE A 70 2.58 13.12 -0.80
N THR A 71 3.50 12.17 -0.86
CA THR A 71 4.32 11.90 -2.05
C THR A 71 3.68 10.77 -2.86
N ALA A 72 3.47 10.98 -4.15
CA ALA A 72 2.83 10.02 -5.05
C ALA A 72 3.82 9.59 -6.15
N TYR A 73 4.11 8.30 -6.23
CA TYR A 73 4.94 7.71 -7.28
C TYR A 73 4.12 6.78 -8.16
N GLN A 74 3.91 7.18 -9.41
CA GLN A 74 3.37 6.28 -10.43
C GLN A 74 4.48 5.34 -10.90
N LYS A 75 4.79 4.35 -10.06
CA LYS A 75 5.84 3.35 -10.32
C LYS A 75 5.35 1.97 -9.95
N ILE A 76 5.92 0.96 -10.59
CA ILE A 76 5.79 -0.44 -10.18
C ILE A 76 7.00 -0.79 -9.32
N TYR A 77 6.79 -1.53 -8.22
CA TYR A 77 7.87 -2.14 -7.48
C TYR A 77 8.37 -3.38 -8.23
N GLN A 78 9.66 -3.45 -8.49
CA GLN A 78 10.36 -4.62 -9.05
C GLN A 78 11.75 -4.72 -8.40
N ALA A 79 12.32 -5.93 -8.40
CA ALA A 79 13.63 -6.17 -7.81
C ALA A 79 14.73 -5.25 -8.39
N GLU A 80 14.63 -4.97 -9.68
CA GLU A 80 15.62 -4.17 -10.43
C GLU A 80 15.55 -2.68 -10.08
N THR A 81 14.40 -2.19 -9.60
CA THR A 81 14.16 -0.77 -9.28
C THR A 81 13.94 -0.51 -7.79
N ALA A 82 14.09 -1.55 -6.96
CA ALA A 82 13.80 -1.47 -5.53
C ALA A 82 14.63 -0.39 -4.81
N ASP A 83 15.87 -0.17 -5.20
CA ASP A 83 16.76 0.80 -4.57
C ASP A 83 16.34 2.26 -4.83
N GLU A 84 15.49 2.51 -5.86
CA GLU A 84 14.97 3.85 -6.14
C GLU A 84 13.98 4.35 -5.06
N PHE A 85 13.46 3.45 -4.23
CA PHE A 85 12.49 3.80 -3.20
C PHE A 85 13.13 4.20 -1.88
N HIS A 86 14.43 4.02 -1.70
CA HIS A 86 15.17 4.41 -0.48
C HIS A 86 14.45 3.97 0.80
N MET A 87 14.11 2.68 0.86
CA MET A 87 13.28 2.11 1.95
C MET A 87 13.87 2.34 3.34
N GLU A 88 15.19 2.48 3.44
CA GLU A 88 15.93 2.78 4.67
C GLU A 88 15.61 4.16 5.28
N GLU A 89 15.01 5.07 4.52
CA GLU A 89 14.63 6.41 4.98
C GLU A 89 13.26 6.45 5.67
N TYR A 90 12.53 5.32 5.73
CA TYR A 90 11.18 5.26 6.28
C TYR A 90 11.13 4.50 7.60
N ASP A 91 10.32 4.96 8.55
CA ASP A 91 10.09 4.27 9.82
C ASP A 91 9.13 3.07 9.65
N PHE A 92 8.19 3.19 8.71
CA PHE A 92 7.17 2.17 8.43
C PHE A 92 7.04 1.92 6.93
N ILE A 93 6.99 0.65 6.57
CA ILE A 93 6.76 0.20 5.20
C ILE A 93 5.58 -0.76 5.20
N ILE A 94 4.63 -0.52 4.30
CA ILE A 94 3.42 -1.34 4.13
C ILE A 94 3.43 -1.90 2.72
N ASP A 95 3.23 -3.21 2.63
CA ASP A 95 3.13 -3.94 1.38
C ASP A 95 1.70 -4.44 1.15
N ASP A 96 1.08 -3.95 0.09
CA ASP A 96 -0.20 -4.40 -0.44
C ASP A 96 -0.09 -4.75 -1.94
N ILE A 97 1.07 -5.25 -2.37
CA ILE A 97 1.32 -5.66 -3.76
C ILE A 97 0.63 -7.00 -4.04
N ASP A 98 -0.02 -7.13 -5.19
CA ASP A 98 -0.67 -8.38 -5.61
C ASP A 98 0.29 -9.39 -6.26
N SER A 99 1.38 -8.93 -6.88
CA SER A 99 2.37 -9.78 -7.52
C SER A 99 3.16 -10.60 -6.49
N LEU A 100 2.99 -11.91 -6.47
CA LEU A 100 3.70 -12.79 -5.54
C LEU A 100 5.22 -12.74 -5.69
N LYS A 101 5.72 -12.59 -6.92
CA LYS A 101 7.15 -12.48 -7.19
C LYS A 101 7.74 -11.22 -6.55
N ASP A 102 7.10 -10.07 -6.82
CA ASP A 102 7.60 -8.78 -6.34
C ASP A 102 7.37 -8.64 -4.83
N LYS A 103 6.27 -9.17 -4.31
CA LYS A 103 6.02 -9.26 -2.87
C LYS A 103 7.10 -10.07 -2.15
N ALA A 104 7.51 -11.21 -2.68
CA ALA A 104 8.55 -12.03 -2.08
C ALA A 104 9.90 -11.28 -2.04
N ASP A 105 10.28 -10.60 -3.11
CA ASP A 105 11.48 -9.77 -3.14
C ASP A 105 11.40 -8.62 -2.13
N LEU A 106 10.27 -7.91 -2.09
CA LEU A 106 10.05 -6.81 -1.15
C LEU A 106 10.16 -7.28 0.31
N ILE A 107 9.56 -8.41 0.66
CA ILE A 107 9.66 -9.00 2.00
C ILE A 107 11.11 -9.33 2.36
N LEU A 108 11.86 -9.97 1.45
CA LEU A 108 13.26 -10.32 1.68
C LEU A 108 14.11 -9.07 1.90
N ARG A 109 13.94 -8.03 1.08
CA ARG A 109 14.65 -6.76 1.25
C ARG A 109 14.27 -6.07 2.56
N ALA A 110 12.98 -6.01 2.88
CA ALA A 110 12.50 -5.39 4.10
C ALA A 110 13.02 -6.08 5.37
N THR A 111 13.16 -7.42 5.35
CA THR A 111 13.74 -8.16 6.48
C THR A 111 15.24 -7.92 6.67
N ALA A 112 15.93 -7.40 5.66
CA ALA A 112 17.33 -7.02 5.74
C ALA A 112 17.55 -5.58 6.21
N LEU A 113 16.48 -4.77 6.31
CA LEU A 113 16.54 -3.40 6.82
C LEU A 113 16.80 -3.37 8.34
N PRO A 114 17.24 -2.23 8.90
CA PRO A 114 17.36 -2.04 10.34
C PRO A 114 16.08 -2.40 11.10
N LYS A 115 16.21 -3.00 12.29
CA LYS A 115 15.06 -3.47 13.09
C LYS A 115 14.13 -2.37 13.57
N GLU A 116 14.58 -1.13 13.54
CA GLU A 116 13.80 0.06 13.87
C GLU A 116 12.72 0.33 12.82
N ILE A 117 12.90 -0.16 11.60
CA ILE A 117 11.93 -0.02 10.50
C ILE A 117 10.87 -1.12 10.63
N THR A 118 9.64 -0.71 10.82
CA THR A 118 8.51 -1.65 10.90
C THR A 118 8.00 -1.98 9.49
N PHE A 119 8.01 -3.25 9.14
CA PHE A 119 7.44 -3.76 7.89
C PHE A 119 6.16 -4.56 8.14
N ILE A 120 5.10 -4.25 7.39
CA ILE A 120 3.80 -4.93 7.45
C ILE A 120 3.40 -5.33 6.03
N SER A 121 3.12 -6.59 5.81
CA SER A 121 2.63 -7.09 4.52
C SER A 121 1.20 -7.61 4.66
N SER A 122 0.33 -7.22 3.74
CA SER A 122 -1.01 -7.77 3.64
C SER A 122 -1.01 -8.95 2.66
N MET A 123 -1.57 -10.07 3.10
CA MET A 123 -1.73 -11.25 2.24
C MET A 123 -3.04 -11.19 1.46
N GLY A 124 -3.09 -11.88 0.31
CA GLY A 124 -4.27 -11.92 -0.53
C GLY A 124 -5.50 -12.45 0.22
N ALA A 125 -6.61 -11.73 0.14
CA ALA A 125 -7.86 -12.05 0.83
C ALA A 125 -9.02 -12.39 -0.13
N ALA A 126 -8.73 -12.64 -1.40
CA ALA A 126 -9.74 -12.94 -2.40
C ALA A 126 -10.62 -14.15 -1.95
N LEU A 127 -11.94 -13.99 -2.11
CA LEU A 127 -12.95 -15.00 -1.71
C LEU A 127 -13.06 -15.26 -0.21
N ARG A 128 -12.31 -14.60 0.64
CA ARG A 128 -12.47 -14.68 2.09
C ARG A 128 -13.59 -13.75 2.54
N ARG A 129 -14.61 -14.31 3.20
CA ARG A 129 -15.85 -13.58 3.54
C ARG A 129 -15.98 -13.22 5.01
N ASP A 130 -15.18 -13.84 5.87
CA ASP A 130 -15.28 -13.67 7.31
C ASP A 130 -14.17 -12.72 7.82
N PRO A 131 -14.51 -11.46 8.13
CA PRO A 131 -13.53 -10.48 8.58
C PRO A 131 -12.96 -10.81 9.96
N PHE A 132 -13.64 -11.61 10.77
CA PHE A 132 -13.14 -12.05 12.08
C PHE A 132 -12.00 -13.06 11.99
N LYS A 133 -11.72 -13.58 10.80
CA LYS A 133 -10.57 -14.47 10.54
C LYS A 133 -9.31 -13.71 10.15
N VAL A 134 -9.38 -12.38 9.97
CA VAL A 134 -8.19 -11.55 9.75
C VAL A 134 -7.33 -11.60 11.01
N ARG A 135 -6.08 -12.00 10.86
CA ARG A 135 -5.13 -12.14 11.96
C ARG A 135 -3.82 -11.45 11.63
N LYS A 136 -3.18 -10.88 12.65
CA LYS A 136 -1.80 -10.45 12.60
C LYS A 136 -0.91 -11.61 13.07
N ALA A 137 0.10 -11.93 12.29
CA ALA A 137 1.11 -12.93 12.65
C ALA A 137 2.50 -12.45 12.21
N GLU A 138 3.54 -12.99 12.84
CA GLU A 138 4.88 -12.87 12.29
C GLU A 138 4.94 -13.66 10.97
N PHE A 139 5.67 -13.15 9.99
CA PHE A 139 5.70 -13.74 8.65
C PHE A 139 5.91 -15.27 8.65
N TRP A 140 6.87 -15.75 9.44
CA TRP A 140 7.22 -17.18 9.52
C TRP A 140 6.20 -18.04 10.27
N LYS A 141 5.16 -17.42 10.85
CA LYS A 141 4.09 -18.10 11.60
C LYS A 141 2.74 -18.02 10.88
N VAL A 142 2.72 -17.57 9.63
CA VAL A 142 1.49 -17.51 8.82
C VAL A 142 1.10 -18.92 8.39
N GLU A 143 -0.13 -19.32 8.69
CA GLU A 143 -0.71 -20.61 8.33
C GLU A 143 -1.95 -20.41 7.47
N GLY A 144 -2.18 -21.32 6.53
CA GLY A 144 -3.45 -21.44 5.82
C GLY A 144 -3.63 -20.50 4.62
N ASP A 145 -2.56 -19.96 4.09
CA ASP A 145 -2.57 -19.25 2.82
C ASP A 145 -2.20 -20.23 1.68
N HIS A 146 -3.21 -20.65 0.95
CA HIS A 146 -3.07 -21.51 -0.24
C HIS A 146 -3.65 -20.81 -1.45
#